data_a2d9575f3a03d3df7ad181df4b91def3
#
_entry.id   a2d9575f3a03d3df7ad181df4b91def3
#
_cell.length_a   1.000
_cell.length_b   1.000
_cell.length_c   1.000
_cell.angle_alpha   90.00
_cell.angle_beta   90.00
_cell.angle_gamma   90.00
#
_symmetry.space_group_name_H-M   'P 1'
#
loop_
_entity.id
_entity.type
_entity.pdbx_description
1 polymer ?
#
loop_
_entity_poly.entity_id
_entity_poly.type
_entity_poly.pdbx_seq_one_letter_code
_entity_poly.pdbx_strand_id
1 'polypeptide(L)'
;ELLFSKPKYFLTGKIKDDSTVFLEVDGFLIPVEKGNFKIARYSPVDENVLIKATDKWGNESKKTIKVKIDINRTVTIKKLEPLNPLKIKGKNKDNKIALIIGIEKYSDTVSADFANLDAKYFNEYAREVFNIKSENINLLTDNEATLTKINKSLFKWLAGKIKSDQTEVIIFFAGHGLASNNGKELYFLPQDGDPDLLTRTAISRSDLMKEIVSLKPRSVTMFLDMCYSGVSRNDETLLASARPVRIVAGEQGEIPGNFTIFSASQLDQVSSGLKEAKHGIFSYYVMKGLEGNADLDKDKTITNGELLAYINENVSSKALEQGRKQNPELLGDENKILIKY
;
A
#
# COMPACT_ATOMS: atom_id res chain seq x y z
N GLU A 1 -3.20 0.89 -30.39
CA GLU A 1 -4.22 1.36 -29.45
C GLU A 1 -4.99 0.15 -28.91
N LEU A 2 -5.23 0.10 -27.60
CA LEU A 2 -6.02 -0.92 -26.93
C LEU A 2 -7.22 -0.24 -26.25
N LEU A 3 -8.39 -0.86 -26.31
CA LEU A 3 -9.62 -0.35 -25.70
C LEU A 3 -10.09 -1.32 -24.61
N PHE A 4 -10.31 -0.81 -23.40
CA PHE A 4 -10.85 -1.57 -22.29
C PHE A 4 -12.11 -0.90 -21.73
N SER A 5 -13.09 -1.70 -21.36
CA SER A 5 -14.36 -1.25 -20.78
C SER A 5 -14.36 -1.26 -19.25
N LYS A 6 -13.22 -1.61 -18.64
CA LYS A 6 -13.01 -1.66 -17.18
C LYS A 6 -11.69 -1.01 -16.83
N PRO A 7 -11.59 -0.36 -15.65
CA PRO A 7 -10.33 0.26 -15.20
C PRO A 7 -9.23 -0.77 -14.89
N LYS A 8 -9.57 -1.99 -14.46
CA LYS A 8 -8.61 -3.10 -14.28
C LYS A 8 -8.47 -3.85 -15.62
N TYR A 9 -7.26 -3.89 -16.14
CA TYR A 9 -6.94 -4.57 -17.38
C TYR A 9 -5.59 -5.28 -17.33
N PHE A 10 -5.34 -6.16 -18.29
CA PHE A 10 -4.06 -6.86 -18.41
C PHE A 10 -3.36 -6.46 -19.71
N LEU A 11 -2.09 -6.11 -19.61
CA LEU A 11 -1.20 -6.04 -20.76
C LEU A 11 -0.47 -7.37 -20.88
N THR A 12 -0.58 -7.99 -22.03
CA THR A 12 0.13 -9.22 -22.38
C THR A 12 0.92 -9.03 -23.65
N GLY A 13 2.05 -9.67 -23.74
CA GLY A 13 2.86 -9.59 -24.95
C GLY A 13 3.90 -10.70 -25.03
N LYS A 14 4.53 -10.76 -26.19
CA LYS A 14 5.60 -11.71 -26.49
C LYS A 14 6.84 -10.97 -26.97
N ILE A 15 7.97 -11.30 -26.38
CA ILE A 15 9.28 -10.86 -26.82
C ILE A 15 9.83 -11.92 -27.77
N LYS A 16 10.32 -11.48 -28.92
CA LYS A 16 11.00 -12.33 -29.89
C LYS A 16 12.48 -11.94 -29.91
N ASP A 17 13.27 -12.64 -29.13
CA ASP A 17 14.71 -12.48 -29.06
C ASP A 17 15.33 -13.81 -28.66
N ASP A 18 16.51 -14.12 -29.21
CA ASP A 18 17.24 -15.36 -28.93
C ASP A 18 18.12 -15.24 -27.67
N SER A 19 18.18 -14.06 -27.08
CA SER A 19 18.94 -13.77 -25.87
C SER A 19 18.04 -13.48 -24.66
N THR A 20 18.65 -13.38 -23.49
CA THR A 20 17.95 -12.89 -22.29
C THR A 20 17.59 -11.41 -22.49
N VAL A 21 16.33 -11.07 -22.30
CA VAL A 21 15.83 -9.71 -22.43
C VAL A 21 15.26 -9.22 -21.09
N PHE A 22 15.65 -8.00 -20.72
CA PHE A 22 15.07 -7.28 -19.60
C PHE A 22 13.92 -6.42 -20.13
N LEU A 23 12.70 -6.66 -19.62
CA LEU A 23 11.50 -5.91 -20.00
C LEU A 23 11.19 -4.88 -18.94
N GLU A 24 10.99 -3.64 -19.39
CA GLU A 24 10.51 -2.56 -18.54
C GLU A 24 9.16 -2.06 -19.06
N VAL A 25 8.22 -1.81 -18.17
CA VAL A 25 6.94 -1.15 -18.46
C VAL A 25 6.84 0.09 -17.60
N ASP A 26 6.77 1.26 -18.20
CA ASP A 26 6.84 2.59 -17.55
C ASP A 26 8.03 2.71 -16.56
N GLY A 27 9.13 2.03 -16.90
CA GLY A 27 10.34 2.05 -16.09
C GLY A 27 10.46 0.91 -15.07
N PHE A 28 9.45 0.06 -14.90
CA PHE A 28 9.49 -1.09 -13.97
C PHE A 28 9.91 -2.36 -14.69
N LEU A 29 10.83 -3.12 -14.09
CA LEU A 29 11.22 -4.42 -14.58
C LEU A 29 10.07 -5.41 -14.41
N ILE A 30 9.72 -6.08 -15.50
CA ILE A 30 8.63 -7.06 -15.55
C ILE A 30 9.21 -8.44 -15.80
N PRO A 31 8.82 -9.47 -15.03
CA PRO A 31 9.21 -10.84 -15.30
C PRO A 31 8.77 -11.30 -16.70
N VAL A 32 9.69 -11.95 -17.39
CA VAL A 32 9.43 -12.55 -18.71
C VAL A 32 9.60 -14.05 -18.58
N GLU A 33 8.54 -14.82 -18.83
CA GLU A 33 8.55 -16.27 -18.78
C GLU A 33 8.44 -16.84 -20.18
N LYS A 34 9.46 -17.55 -20.63
CA LYS A 34 9.51 -18.15 -21.96
C LYS A 34 9.14 -17.16 -23.09
N GLY A 35 9.67 -15.93 -22.97
CA GLY A 35 9.40 -14.86 -23.91
C GLY A 35 8.01 -14.19 -23.79
N ASN A 36 7.18 -14.58 -22.84
CA ASN A 36 5.88 -13.95 -22.63
C ASN A 36 5.87 -13.12 -21.35
N PHE A 37 5.08 -12.05 -21.35
CA PHE A 37 4.81 -11.28 -20.16
C PHE A 37 3.30 -11.02 -20.00
N LYS A 38 2.88 -10.87 -18.74
CA LYS A 38 1.52 -10.48 -18.36
C LYS A 38 1.61 -9.60 -17.14
N ILE A 39 1.06 -8.37 -17.23
CA ILE A 39 0.97 -7.45 -16.10
C ILE A 39 -0.47 -7.02 -15.90
N ALA A 40 -0.90 -6.97 -14.65
CA ALA A 40 -2.14 -6.35 -14.24
C ALA A 40 -1.92 -4.85 -14.10
N ARG A 41 -2.85 -4.06 -14.60
CA ARG A 41 -2.84 -2.60 -14.46
C ARG A 41 -4.23 -2.11 -14.04
N TYR A 42 -4.23 -0.97 -13.39
CA TYR A 42 -5.45 -0.24 -13.07
C TYR A 42 -5.28 1.21 -13.52
N SER A 43 -6.15 1.67 -14.39
CA SER A 43 -6.25 3.08 -14.75
C SER A 43 -7.72 3.43 -15.00
N PRO A 44 -8.24 4.46 -14.35
CA PRO A 44 -9.60 4.93 -14.62
C PRO A 44 -9.67 5.88 -15.83
N VAL A 45 -8.56 6.18 -16.46
CA VAL A 45 -8.45 7.10 -17.60
C VAL A 45 -7.53 6.55 -18.67
N ASP A 46 -7.61 7.15 -19.85
CA ASP A 46 -6.69 6.85 -20.95
C ASP A 46 -5.25 7.07 -20.53
N GLU A 47 -4.37 6.16 -20.95
CA GLU A 47 -2.95 6.27 -20.64
C GLU A 47 -2.07 5.84 -21.82
N ASN A 48 -0.82 6.32 -21.80
CA ASN A 48 0.23 5.87 -22.70
C ASN A 48 1.21 5.03 -21.92
N VAL A 49 1.30 3.74 -22.24
CA VAL A 49 2.18 2.79 -21.56
C VAL A 49 3.44 2.61 -22.38
N LEU A 50 4.59 2.97 -21.82
CA LEU A 50 5.89 2.78 -22.44
C LEU A 50 6.45 1.40 -22.11
N ILE A 51 6.64 0.55 -23.10
CA ILE A 51 7.31 -0.73 -23.00
C ILE A 51 8.71 -0.58 -23.57
N LYS A 52 9.72 -0.98 -22.80
CA LYS A 52 11.13 -0.99 -23.18
C LYS A 52 11.69 -2.39 -22.98
N ALA A 53 12.31 -2.95 -24.00
CA ALA A 53 13.03 -4.21 -23.94
C ALA A 53 14.53 -3.94 -24.18
N THR A 54 15.37 -4.49 -23.32
CA THR A 54 16.83 -4.36 -23.42
C THR A 54 17.46 -5.76 -23.44
N ASP A 55 18.22 -6.09 -24.47
CA ASP A 55 18.94 -7.36 -24.56
C ASP A 55 20.20 -7.38 -23.67
N LYS A 56 20.84 -8.55 -23.57
CA LYS A 56 22.07 -8.72 -22.77
C LYS A 56 23.27 -7.91 -23.27
N TRP A 57 23.24 -7.39 -24.48
CA TRP A 57 24.28 -6.54 -25.07
C TRP A 57 23.98 -5.05 -24.96
N GLY A 58 22.80 -4.68 -24.40
CA GLY A 58 22.39 -3.30 -24.20
C GLY A 58 21.61 -2.67 -25.37
N ASN A 59 21.22 -3.46 -26.38
CA ASN A 59 20.35 -2.95 -27.45
C ASN A 59 18.95 -2.75 -26.91
N GLU A 60 18.34 -1.60 -27.20
CA GLU A 60 17.03 -1.22 -26.71
C GLU A 60 15.96 -1.17 -27.81
N SER A 61 14.80 -1.73 -27.52
CA SER A 61 13.58 -1.54 -28.31
C SER A 61 12.50 -0.90 -27.44
N LYS A 62 11.85 0.14 -27.94
CA LYS A 62 10.81 0.90 -27.22
C LYS A 62 9.51 0.89 -28.00
N LYS A 63 8.38 0.73 -27.28
CA LYS A 63 7.05 0.80 -27.87
C LYS A 63 6.10 1.48 -26.89
N THR A 64 5.42 2.53 -27.36
CA THR A 64 4.33 3.18 -26.61
C THR A 64 3.00 2.59 -27.04
N ILE A 65 2.23 2.10 -26.08
CA ILE A 65 0.87 1.58 -26.29
C ILE A 65 -0.11 2.62 -25.76
N LYS A 66 -0.98 3.12 -26.64
CA LYS A 66 -2.11 3.96 -26.21
C LYS A 66 -3.21 3.05 -25.69
N VAL A 67 -3.59 3.23 -24.46
CA VAL A 67 -4.69 2.50 -23.78
C VAL A 67 -5.83 3.48 -23.59
N LYS A 68 -6.98 3.16 -24.15
CA LYS A 68 -8.24 3.87 -23.95
C LYS A 68 -9.10 3.12 -22.95
N ILE A 69 -9.65 3.83 -21.99
CA ILE A 69 -10.51 3.30 -20.94
C ILE A 69 -11.90 3.91 -21.12
N ASP A 70 -12.77 3.18 -21.81
CA ASP A 70 -14.16 3.57 -22.04
C ASP A 70 -15.03 3.09 -20.87
N ILE A 71 -15.08 3.87 -19.81
CA ILE A 71 -15.95 3.63 -18.68
C ILE A 71 -17.10 4.64 -18.76
N ASN A 72 -18.33 4.18 -18.93
CA ASN A 72 -19.51 5.01 -18.78
C ASN A 72 -19.62 5.51 -17.33
N ARG A 73 -18.95 6.61 -17.02
CA ARG A 73 -18.96 7.26 -15.70
C ARG A 73 -19.95 8.40 -15.68
N THR A 74 -21.02 8.22 -14.94
CA THR A 74 -21.71 9.33 -14.31
C THR A 74 -20.86 9.74 -13.10
N VAL A 75 -20.06 10.79 -13.22
CA VAL A 75 -19.31 11.35 -12.08
C VAL A 75 -20.33 11.95 -11.13
N THR A 76 -20.83 11.13 -10.21
CA THR A 76 -21.59 11.65 -9.07
C THR A 76 -20.57 12.10 -8.05
N ILE A 77 -20.40 13.41 -7.86
CA ILE A 77 -19.61 13.96 -6.76
C ILE A 77 -20.30 13.50 -5.47
N LYS A 78 -19.85 12.37 -4.94
CA LYS A 78 -20.34 11.89 -3.64
C LYS A 78 -19.75 12.80 -2.56
N LYS A 79 -20.62 13.48 -1.82
CA LYS A 79 -20.21 14.23 -0.62
C LYS A 79 -19.48 13.27 0.32
N LEU A 80 -18.32 13.69 0.84
CA LEU A 80 -17.58 12.91 1.82
C LEU A 80 -18.40 12.77 3.10
N GLU A 81 -18.64 11.53 3.50
CA GLU A 81 -19.34 11.22 4.74
C GLU A 81 -18.32 11.09 5.89
N PRO A 82 -18.61 11.57 7.09
CA PRO A 82 -17.75 11.34 8.24
C PRO A 82 -17.47 9.85 8.46
N LEU A 83 -16.28 9.53 8.95
CA LEU A 83 -15.92 8.17 9.36
C LEU A 83 -16.74 7.75 10.59
N ASN A 84 -17.23 6.52 10.58
CA ASN A 84 -18.04 5.97 11.68
C ASN A 84 -17.63 4.52 11.99
N PRO A 85 -16.67 4.28 12.90
CA PRO A 85 -16.23 2.94 13.25
C PRO A 85 -17.31 2.08 13.93
N LEU A 86 -18.40 2.68 14.39
CA LEU A 86 -19.52 1.98 15.03
C LEU A 86 -20.59 1.50 14.04
N LYS A 87 -20.46 1.78 12.74
CA LYS A 87 -21.43 1.45 11.71
C LYS A 87 -21.66 -0.05 11.55
N ILE A 88 -20.59 -0.83 11.66
CA ILE A 88 -20.66 -2.29 11.74
C ILE A 88 -19.86 -2.77 12.94
N LYS A 89 -20.18 -3.98 13.42
CA LYS A 89 -19.45 -4.62 14.50
C LYS A 89 -18.98 -5.99 14.07
N GLY A 90 -17.66 -6.19 14.09
CA GLY A 90 -17.06 -7.45 13.69
C GLY A 90 -17.41 -8.60 14.67
N LYS A 91 -17.71 -9.76 14.09
CA LYS A 91 -18.10 -10.97 14.86
C LYS A 91 -16.92 -11.91 15.16
N ASN A 92 -15.75 -11.63 14.62
CA ASN A 92 -14.59 -12.52 14.78
C ASN A 92 -14.15 -12.58 16.25
N LYS A 93 -14.05 -13.80 16.79
CA LYS A 93 -13.54 -14.07 18.14
C LYS A 93 -12.06 -14.51 18.13
N ASP A 94 -11.39 -14.31 17.01
CA ASP A 94 -10.03 -14.78 16.82
C ASP A 94 -9.03 -14.03 17.70
N ASN A 95 -7.90 -14.67 17.98
CA ASN A 95 -6.79 -14.07 18.70
C ASN A 95 -6.08 -13.06 17.79
N LYS A 96 -6.52 -11.80 17.83
CA LYS A 96 -6.01 -10.71 16.99
C LYS A 96 -5.23 -9.70 17.80
N ILE A 97 -4.17 -9.18 17.21
CA ILE A 97 -3.40 -8.06 17.75
C ILE A 97 -3.20 -7.03 16.64
N ALA A 98 -3.01 -5.77 17.01
CA ALA A 98 -2.74 -4.70 16.06
C ALA A 98 -1.54 -3.84 16.49
N LEU A 99 -0.62 -3.59 15.55
CA LEU A 99 0.39 -2.55 15.65
C LEU A 99 0.00 -1.42 14.69
N ILE A 100 -0.26 -0.25 15.25
CA ILE A 100 -0.77 0.90 14.51
C ILE A 100 0.21 2.06 14.66
N ILE A 101 0.72 2.55 13.55
CA ILE A 101 1.73 3.61 13.53
C ILE A 101 1.23 4.73 12.62
N GLY A 102 1.25 5.97 13.13
CA GLY A 102 0.91 7.16 12.34
C GLY A 102 1.83 8.31 12.66
N ILE A 103 2.61 8.74 11.68
CA ILE A 103 3.63 9.77 11.86
C ILE A 103 3.33 10.92 10.92
N GLU A 104 2.83 12.02 11.49
CA GLU A 104 2.62 13.26 10.77
C GLU A 104 3.83 14.17 10.85
N LYS A 105 4.41 14.31 12.05
CA LYS A 105 5.51 15.23 12.32
C LYS A 105 6.82 14.50 12.48
N TYR A 106 7.78 14.83 11.65
CA TYR A 106 9.13 14.29 11.64
C TYR A 106 10.14 15.30 12.19
N SER A 107 11.28 14.82 12.70
CA SER A 107 12.36 15.69 13.19
C SER A 107 13.14 16.34 12.05
N ASP A 108 13.43 15.57 11.00
CA ASP A 108 14.43 15.95 9.99
C ASP A 108 13.86 15.96 8.57
N THR A 109 12.52 15.93 8.41
CA THR A 109 11.89 16.06 7.10
C THR A 109 10.50 16.69 7.19
N VAL A 110 9.87 16.93 6.04
CA VAL A 110 8.54 17.53 5.94
C VAL A 110 7.46 16.63 6.53
N SER A 111 6.32 17.22 6.90
CA SER A 111 5.20 16.50 7.50
C SER A 111 4.50 15.57 6.50
N ALA A 112 3.95 14.46 7.00
CA ALA A 112 2.99 13.62 6.29
C ALA A 112 1.58 13.94 6.81
N ASP A 113 0.92 14.91 6.20
CA ASP A 113 -0.35 15.45 6.68
C ASP A 113 -1.38 14.37 7.03
N PHE A 114 -1.99 14.51 8.19
CA PHE A 114 -3.06 13.67 8.73
C PHE A 114 -2.68 12.23 9.12
N ALA A 115 -1.43 11.81 8.95
CA ALA A 115 -1.04 10.42 9.21
C ALA A 115 -1.26 10.00 10.68
N ASN A 116 -1.04 10.89 11.64
CA ASN A 116 -1.31 10.62 13.05
C ASN A 116 -2.81 10.49 13.33
N LEU A 117 -3.64 11.26 12.64
CA LEU A 117 -5.09 11.21 12.76
C LEU A 117 -5.63 9.92 12.15
N ASP A 118 -5.11 9.51 10.98
CA ASP A 118 -5.44 8.24 10.33
C ASP A 118 -5.20 7.06 11.26
N ALA A 119 -4.05 7.02 11.94
CA ALA A 119 -3.73 5.96 12.90
C ALA A 119 -4.68 5.97 14.12
N LYS A 120 -5.04 7.14 14.65
CA LYS A 120 -5.99 7.27 15.76
C LYS A 120 -7.39 6.77 15.36
N TYR A 121 -7.84 7.11 14.16
CA TYR A 121 -9.12 6.60 13.65
C TYR A 121 -9.05 5.10 13.38
N PHE A 122 -7.99 4.61 12.74
CA PHE A 122 -7.83 3.17 12.49
C PHE A 122 -7.78 2.35 13.79
N ASN A 123 -7.27 2.90 14.88
CA ASN A 123 -7.34 2.26 16.20
C ASN A 123 -8.80 1.97 16.64
N GLU A 124 -9.74 2.88 16.35
CA GLU A 124 -11.14 2.64 16.65
C GLU A 124 -11.73 1.53 15.74
N TYR A 125 -11.35 1.47 14.45
CA TYR A 125 -11.72 0.35 13.57
C TYR A 125 -11.08 -0.96 14.02
N ALA A 126 -9.87 -0.94 14.53
CA ALA A 126 -9.24 -2.13 15.10
C ALA A 126 -10.06 -2.68 16.28
N ARG A 127 -10.59 -1.80 17.13
CA ARG A 127 -11.43 -2.18 18.28
C ARG A 127 -12.81 -2.66 17.86
N GLU A 128 -13.53 -1.90 17.05
CA GLU A 128 -14.93 -2.13 16.77
C GLU A 128 -15.16 -3.11 15.62
N VAL A 129 -14.41 -2.93 14.52
CA VAL A 129 -14.60 -3.71 13.30
C VAL A 129 -13.76 -4.99 13.28
N PHE A 130 -12.49 -4.92 13.68
CA PHE A 130 -11.66 -6.11 13.84
C PHE A 130 -11.87 -6.82 15.17
N ASN A 131 -12.65 -6.22 16.09
CA ASN A 131 -12.97 -6.75 17.41
C ASN A 131 -11.71 -7.08 18.24
N ILE A 132 -10.72 -6.20 18.22
CA ILE A 132 -9.46 -6.35 18.96
C ILE A 132 -9.58 -5.64 20.31
N LYS A 133 -9.24 -6.35 21.40
CA LYS A 133 -9.22 -5.74 22.72
C LYS A 133 -8.10 -4.70 22.83
N SER A 134 -8.36 -3.63 23.59
CA SER A 134 -7.41 -2.50 23.72
C SER A 134 -6.02 -2.93 24.22
N GLU A 135 -5.93 -3.93 25.12
CA GLU A 135 -4.64 -4.49 25.60
C GLU A 135 -3.85 -5.24 24.51
N ASN A 136 -4.49 -5.51 23.36
CA ASN A 136 -3.90 -6.17 22.20
C ASN A 136 -3.65 -5.19 21.03
N ILE A 137 -3.76 -3.90 21.30
CA ILE A 137 -3.44 -2.85 20.32
C ILE A 137 -2.26 -2.03 20.84
N ASN A 138 -1.27 -1.84 20.00
CA ASN A 138 -0.15 -0.92 20.24
C ASN A 138 -0.25 0.21 19.23
N LEU A 139 -0.60 1.41 19.73
CA LEU A 139 -0.70 2.63 18.93
C LEU A 139 0.49 3.53 19.20
N LEU A 140 1.22 3.87 18.16
CA LEU A 140 2.35 4.82 18.19
C LEU A 140 2.06 5.98 17.23
N THR A 141 2.08 7.21 17.74
CA THR A 141 1.89 8.40 16.90
C THR A 141 2.98 9.44 17.16
N ASP A 142 3.45 10.10 16.11
CA ASP A 142 4.44 11.20 16.18
C ASP A 142 5.62 10.86 17.12
N ASN A 143 5.85 11.61 18.16
CA ASN A 143 6.95 11.44 19.13
C ASN A 143 6.96 10.06 19.84
N GLU A 144 5.87 9.31 19.78
CA GLU A 144 5.83 7.93 20.27
C GLU A 144 6.29 6.92 19.20
N ALA A 145 6.44 7.34 17.95
CA ALA A 145 6.84 6.48 16.82
C ALA A 145 8.32 6.65 16.43
N THR A 146 9.21 6.77 17.42
CA THR A 146 10.67 6.77 17.17
C THR A 146 11.18 5.39 16.78
N LEU A 147 12.34 5.30 16.12
CA LEU A 147 12.98 4.03 15.74
C LEU A 147 13.08 3.07 16.94
N THR A 148 13.53 3.58 18.10
CA THR A 148 13.65 2.77 19.32
C THR A 148 12.30 2.23 19.79
N LYS A 149 11.23 3.05 19.78
CA LYS A 149 9.89 2.62 20.25
C LYS A 149 9.25 1.65 19.27
N ILE A 150 9.39 1.88 17.97
CA ILE A 150 8.91 0.94 16.95
C ILE A 150 9.64 -0.41 17.08
N ASN A 151 10.97 -0.41 17.22
CA ASN A 151 11.74 -1.63 17.46
C ASN A 151 11.31 -2.36 18.74
N LYS A 152 11.03 -1.65 19.85
CA LYS A 152 10.45 -2.26 21.05
C LYS A 152 9.09 -2.93 20.78
N SER A 153 8.27 -2.30 19.94
CA SER A 153 6.98 -2.87 19.55
C SER A 153 7.15 -4.14 18.71
N LEU A 154 8.08 -4.15 17.79
CA LEU A 154 8.37 -5.30 16.94
C LEU A 154 9.03 -6.45 17.73
N PHE A 155 10.17 -6.17 18.38
CA PHE A 155 11.01 -7.22 18.99
C PHE A 155 10.59 -7.64 20.39
N LYS A 156 9.75 -6.88 21.10
CA LYS A 156 9.28 -7.24 22.44
C LYS A 156 7.77 -7.43 22.50
N TRP A 157 7.01 -6.42 22.06
CA TRP A 157 5.57 -6.45 22.23
C TRP A 157 4.91 -7.48 21.30
N LEU A 158 5.20 -7.49 19.99
CA LEU A 158 4.70 -8.50 19.07
C LEU A 158 5.15 -9.89 19.48
N ALA A 159 6.45 -10.07 19.79
CA ALA A 159 7.00 -11.35 20.22
C ALA A 159 6.31 -11.89 21.50
N GLY A 160 5.95 -11.01 22.43
CA GLY A 160 5.24 -11.38 23.66
C GLY A 160 3.74 -11.65 23.47
N LYS A 161 3.13 -11.18 22.40
CA LYS A 161 1.69 -11.30 22.11
C LYS A 161 1.34 -12.38 21.09
N ILE A 162 2.23 -12.66 20.14
CA ILE A 162 1.99 -13.67 19.11
C ILE A 162 2.09 -15.07 19.72
N LYS A 163 1.03 -15.85 19.55
CA LYS A 163 1.02 -17.30 19.75
C LYS A 163 1.14 -17.96 18.38
N SER A 164 2.17 -18.78 18.20
CA SER A 164 2.46 -19.44 16.91
C SER A 164 1.21 -20.12 16.33
N ASP A 165 0.98 -19.89 15.06
CA ASP A 165 -0.10 -20.45 14.22
C ASP A 165 -1.54 -20.14 14.72
N GLN A 166 -1.68 -19.25 15.73
CA GLN A 166 -2.98 -18.89 16.30
C GLN A 166 -3.30 -17.41 16.18
N THR A 167 -2.29 -16.53 16.25
CA THR A 167 -2.50 -15.08 16.30
C THR A 167 -2.57 -14.48 14.90
N GLU A 168 -3.60 -13.69 14.64
CA GLU A 168 -3.69 -12.81 13.48
C GLU A 168 -3.13 -11.43 13.82
N VAL A 169 -2.24 -10.94 12.99
CA VAL A 169 -1.58 -9.63 13.17
C VAL A 169 -2.13 -8.63 12.17
N ILE A 170 -2.55 -7.49 12.67
CA ILE A 170 -2.92 -6.35 11.84
C ILE A 170 -1.86 -5.27 12.02
N ILE A 171 -1.34 -4.75 10.93
CA ILE A 171 -0.41 -3.64 10.92
C ILE A 171 -1.00 -2.51 10.09
N PHE A 172 -1.06 -1.33 10.67
CA PHE A 172 -1.38 -0.10 9.96
C PHE A 172 -0.18 0.84 10.07
N PHE A 173 0.24 1.38 8.96
CA PHE A 173 1.27 2.41 8.93
C PHE A 173 0.82 3.56 8.01
N ALA A 174 0.77 4.77 8.56
CA ALA A 174 0.59 6.01 7.81
C ALA A 174 1.78 6.93 8.08
N GLY A 175 2.42 7.44 7.01
CA GLY A 175 3.62 8.27 7.13
C GLY A 175 4.50 8.23 5.89
N HIS A 176 5.79 8.53 6.06
CA HIS A 176 6.74 8.48 4.97
C HIS A 176 7.34 7.09 4.78
N GLY A 177 7.36 6.66 3.53
CA GLY A 177 8.16 5.55 3.03
C GLY A 177 9.19 6.04 2.04
N LEU A 178 10.32 5.37 1.98
CA LEU A 178 11.40 5.69 1.06
C LEU A 178 11.98 4.41 0.47
N ALA A 179 12.44 4.51 -0.78
CA ALA A 179 13.21 3.43 -1.38
C ALA A 179 14.72 3.69 -1.23
N SER A 180 15.51 2.62 -1.14
CA SER A 180 16.96 2.72 -1.24
C SER A 180 17.39 3.32 -2.56
N ASN A 181 18.59 3.91 -2.64
CA ASN A 181 19.12 4.55 -3.85
C ASN A 181 19.13 3.65 -5.09
N ASN A 182 19.21 2.33 -4.92
CA ASN A 182 19.14 1.35 -6.00
C ASN A 182 17.71 0.82 -6.27
N GLY A 183 16.71 1.30 -5.54
CA GLY A 183 15.30 0.92 -5.69
C GLY A 183 14.95 -0.51 -5.24
N LYS A 184 15.85 -1.24 -4.58
CA LYS A 184 15.67 -2.65 -4.22
C LYS A 184 15.05 -2.87 -2.85
N GLU A 185 15.28 -1.95 -1.91
CA GLU A 185 14.76 -2.03 -0.54
C GLU A 185 13.81 -0.86 -0.25
N LEU A 186 12.76 -1.15 0.49
CA LEU A 186 11.77 -0.17 0.92
C LEU A 186 11.86 0.04 2.43
N TYR A 187 11.76 1.28 2.86
CA TYR A 187 11.92 1.68 4.25
C TYR A 187 10.69 2.41 4.77
N PHE A 188 10.34 2.15 6.02
CA PHE A 188 9.43 2.93 6.84
C PHE A 188 10.26 3.95 7.62
N LEU A 189 9.97 5.23 7.46
CA LEU A 189 10.71 6.28 8.17
C LEU A 189 10.10 6.50 9.56
N PRO A 190 10.84 6.28 10.66
CA PRO A 190 10.42 6.66 12.01
C PRO A 190 10.36 8.17 12.18
N GLN A 191 9.76 8.64 13.27
CA GLN A 191 9.64 10.06 13.60
C GLN A 191 11.01 10.77 13.69
N ASP A 192 12.02 10.07 14.23
CA ASP A 192 13.41 10.48 14.39
C ASP A 192 14.32 9.93 13.27
N GLY A 193 13.74 9.49 12.16
CA GLY A 193 14.49 8.95 11.02
C GLY A 193 15.03 10.05 10.11
N ASP A 194 16.27 9.86 9.66
CA ASP A 194 16.94 10.73 8.70
C ASP A 194 16.80 10.12 7.29
N PRO A 195 16.17 10.81 6.33
CA PRO A 195 15.99 10.33 4.96
C PRO A 195 17.30 10.04 4.21
N ASP A 196 18.39 10.69 4.54
CA ASP A 196 19.70 10.47 3.92
C ASP A 196 20.46 9.29 4.53
N LEU A 197 20.02 8.78 5.70
CA LEU A 197 20.66 7.70 6.45
C LEU A 197 19.73 6.48 6.66
N LEU A 198 18.91 6.11 5.66
CA LEU A 198 17.86 5.09 5.76
C LEU A 198 18.32 3.77 6.37
N THR A 199 19.47 3.26 5.98
CA THR A 199 20.00 1.98 6.50
C THR A 199 20.33 2.00 8.00
N ARG A 200 20.39 3.18 8.63
CA ARG A 200 20.72 3.38 10.03
C ARG A 200 19.52 3.84 10.86
N THR A 201 18.65 4.62 10.26
CA THR A 201 17.60 5.37 10.96
C THR A 201 16.18 5.00 10.55
N ALA A 202 16.04 4.10 9.57
CA ALA A 202 14.75 3.63 9.10
C ALA A 202 14.58 2.12 9.26
N ILE A 203 13.35 1.63 9.12
CA ILE A 203 13.01 0.21 9.24
C ILE A 203 12.87 -0.36 7.84
N SER A 204 13.72 -1.30 7.48
CA SER A 204 13.62 -2.03 6.22
C SER A 204 12.33 -2.88 6.21
N ARG A 205 11.59 -2.83 5.09
CA ARG A 205 10.39 -3.65 4.92
C ARG A 205 10.73 -5.14 4.95
N SER A 206 11.82 -5.51 4.30
CA SER A 206 12.25 -6.91 4.27
C SER A 206 12.60 -7.44 5.66
N ASP A 207 13.28 -6.64 6.50
CA ASP A 207 13.64 -7.05 7.85
C ASP A 207 12.42 -7.10 8.76
N LEU A 208 11.49 -6.14 8.64
CA LEU A 208 10.21 -6.18 9.33
C LEU A 208 9.45 -7.48 9.02
N MET A 209 9.37 -7.85 7.73
CA MET A 209 8.66 -9.07 7.32
C MET A 209 9.35 -10.33 7.83
N LYS A 210 10.68 -10.42 7.75
CA LYS A 210 11.46 -11.55 8.29
C LYS A 210 11.22 -11.73 9.79
N GLU A 211 11.24 -10.63 10.54
CA GLU A 211 10.98 -10.67 11.98
C GLU A 211 9.58 -11.21 12.28
N ILE A 212 8.55 -10.68 11.64
CA ILE A 212 7.18 -11.14 11.85
C ILE A 212 7.01 -12.61 11.45
N VAL A 213 7.62 -13.06 10.34
CA VAL A 213 7.60 -14.47 9.91
C VAL A 213 8.23 -15.37 10.95
N SER A 214 9.33 -14.94 11.60
CA SER A 214 10.03 -15.72 12.64
C SER A 214 9.13 -16.03 13.82
N LEU A 215 8.15 -15.16 14.12
CA LEU A 215 7.17 -15.34 15.19
C LEU A 215 6.01 -16.28 14.83
N LYS A 216 5.94 -16.73 13.58
CA LYS A 216 4.92 -17.68 13.05
C LYS A 216 3.48 -17.27 13.36
N PRO A 217 3.04 -16.05 13.00
CA PRO A 217 1.63 -15.71 13.14
C PRO A 217 0.77 -16.55 12.19
N ARG A 218 -0.51 -16.78 12.54
CA ARG A 218 -1.48 -17.43 11.64
C ARG A 218 -1.64 -16.65 10.33
N SER A 219 -1.73 -15.35 10.43
CA SER A 219 -1.76 -14.46 9.27
C SER A 219 -1.37 -13.03 9.64
N VAL A 220 -0.95 -12.28 8.64
CA VAL A 220 -0.60 -10.86 8.75
C VAL A 220 -1.38 -10.08 7.71
N THR A 221 -2.04 -9.00 8.12
CA THR A 221 -2.66 -8.04 7.21
C THR A 221 -2.06 -6.66 7.46
N MET A 222 -1.50 -6.06 6.43
CA MET A 222 -0.86 -4.75 6.49
C MET A 222 -1.64 -3.74 5.65
N PHE A 223 -1.87 -2.56 6.19
CA PHE A 223 -2.40 -1.39 5.50
C PHE A 223 -1.34 -0.30 5.52
N LEU A 224 -0.81 0.04 4.35
CA LEU A 224 0.35 0.92 4.19
C LEU A 224 -0.05 2.19 3.44
N ASP A 225 -0.35 3.27 4.19
CA ASP A 225 -0.64 4.59 3.61
C ASP A 225 0.64 5.43 3.54
N MET A 226 1.48 5.07 2.60
CA MET A 226 2.76 5.74 2.37
C MET A 226 3.14 5.68 0.89
N CYS A 227 4.09 6.55 0.51
CA CYS A 227 4.73 6.57 -0.80
C CYS A 227 6.20 6.16 -0.66
N TYR A 228 6.74 5.55 -1.70
CA TYR A 228 8.17 5.25 -1.76
C TYR A 228 8.94 6.15 -2.75
N SER A 229 8.24 7.11 -3.37
CA SER A 229 8.80 8.00 -4.40
C SER A 229 9.73 9.10 -3.87
N GLY A 230 9.84 9.26 -2.55
CA GLY A 230 10.61 10.35 -1.95
C GLY A 230 9.92 11.72 -2.02
N VAL A 231 8.61 11.75 -2.28
CA VAL A 231 7.79 12.96 -2.33
C VAL A 231 6.68 12.86 -1.30
N SER A 232 6.42 13.94 -0.58
CA SER A 232 5.35 14.02 0.42
C SER A 232 3.96 14.13 -0.22
N ARG A 233 2.90 14.00 0.60
CA ARG A 233 1.50 14.21 0.20
C ARG A 233 1.23 15.62 -0.36
N ASN A 234 2.09 16.59 -0.08
CA ASN A 234 1.99 17.99 -0.53
C ASN A 234 2.96 18.34 -1.65
N ASP A 235 3.51 17.36 -2.37
CA ASP A 235 4.52 17.53 -3.43
C ASP A 235 5.87 18.09 -2.96
N GLU A 236 6.13 18.07 -1.66
CA GLU A 236 7.43 18.46 -1.10
C GLU A 236 8.40 17.29 -1.16
N THR A 237 9.64 17.57 -1.50
CA THR A 237 10.68 16.55 -1.61
C THR A 237 11.22 16.17 -0.23
N LEU A 238 11.27 14.87 0.06
CA LEU A 238 11.76 14.34 1.35
C LEU A 238 13.29 14.36 1.44
N LEU A 239 13.98 14.34 0.30
CA LEU A 239 15.43 14.31 0.19
C LEU A 239 15.95 15.65 -0.31
N ALA A 240 16.96 16.21 0.34
CA ALA A 240 17.62 17.43 -0.11
C ALA A 240 18.27 17.28 -1.52
N SER A 241 18.59 16.04 -1.92
CA SER A 241 19.20 15.68 -3.20
C SER A 241 18.33 14.72 -4.02
N ALA A 242 17.00 14.84 -3.95
CA ALA A 242 16.10 13.87 -4.54
C ALA A 242 16.33 13.70 -6.04
N ARG A 243 16.91 12.57 -6.37
CA ARG A 243 16.73 11.98 -7.71
C ARG A 243 15.54 11.03 -7.62
N PRO A 244 14.65 11.00 -8.62
CA PRO A 244 13.61 10.00 -8.66
C PRO A 244 14.26 8.61 -8.54
N VAL A 245 14.01 7.92 -7.43
CA VAL A 245 14.54 6.57 -7.24
C VAL A 245 13.65 5.63 -8.05
N ARG A 246 14.26 4.92 -8.95
CA ARG A 246 13.57 3.89 -9.74
C ARG A 246 13.46 2.63 -8.89
N ILE A 247 12.23 2.30 -8.48
CA ILE A 247 11.99 1.08 -7.72
C ILE A 247 11.96 -0.11 -8.67
N VAL A 248 12.72 -1.16 -8.34
CA VAL A 248 12.83 -2.38 -9.15
C VAL A 248 11.73 -3.35 -8.72
N ALA A 249 10.68 -3.46 -9.52
CA ALA A 249 9.63 -4.44 -9.29
C ALA A 249 10.20 -5.87 -9.40
N GLY A 250 9.89 -6.74 -8.42
CA GLY A 250 10.33 -8.15 -8.42
C GLY A 250 11.57 -8.45 -7.57
N GLU A 251 12.40 -7.47 -7.20
CA GLU A 251 13.52 -7.70 -6.27
C GLU A 251 13.14 -7.50 -4.79
N GLN A 252 11.88 -7.21 -4.49
CA GLN A 252 11.39 -6.91 -3.14
C GLN A 252 11.16 -8.17 -2.27
N GLY A 253 11.59 -9.33 -2.73
CA GLY A 253 11.41 -10.63 -2.07
C GLY A 253 10.01 -11.20 -2.27
N GLU A 254 9.89 -12.52 -2.16
CA GLU A 254 8.59 -13.20 -2.14
C GLU A 254 7.83 -12.83 -0.86
N ILE A 255 6.55 -12.50 -1.03
CA ILE A 255 5.67 -12.25 0.11
C ILE A 255 5.25 -13.60 0.68
N PRO A 256 5.42 -13.85 1.99
CA PRO A 256 4.98 -15.09 2.61
C PRO A 256 3.48 -15.32 2.39
N GLY A 257 3.08 -16.56 2.10
CA GLY A 257 1.71 -16.88 1.71
C GLY A 257 0.63 -16.59 2.75
N ASN A 258 1.01 -16.34 4.01
CA ASN A 258 0.09 -15.91 5.07
C ASN A 258 0.00 -14.37 5.21
N PHE A 259 0.68 -13.59 4.36
CA PHE A 259 0.61 -12.14 4.34
C PHE A 259 -0.45 -11.63 3.36
N THR A 260 -1.04 -10.52 3.73
CA THR A 260 -1.90 -9.66 2.91
C THR A 260 -1.42 -8.23 3.08
N ILE A 261 -1.08 -7.54 2.00
CA ILE A 261 -0.59 -6.17 2.05
C ILE A 261 -1.43 -5.30 1.13
N PHE A 262 -2.11 -4.32 1.71
CA PHE A 262 -2.75 -3.24 0.99
C PHE A 262 -1.82 -2.03 1.00
N SER A 263 -1.45 -1.52 -0.16
CA SER A 263 -0.61 -0.32 -0.32
C SER A 263 -1.42 0.81 -0.93
N ALA A 264 -1.18 2.03 -0.46
CA ALA A 264 -1.92 3.22 -0.88
C ALA A 264 -1.74 3.56 -2.35
N SER A 265 -0.62 3.19 -2.94
CA SER A 265 -0.27 3.50 -4.31
C SER A 265 0.71 2.49 -4.88
N GLN A 266 0.80 2.45 -6.20
CA GLN A 266 1.90 1.79 -6.89
C GLN A 266 3.22 2.50 -6.57
N LEU A 267 4.33 1.78 -6.75
CA LEU A 267 5.66 2.19 -6.30
C LEU A 267 6.16 3.55 -6.86
N ASP A 268 5.62 3.98 -8.01
CA ASP A 268 5.96 5.23 -8.69
C ASP A 268 4.98 6.39 -8.42
N GLN A 269 3.95 6.14 -7.60
CA GLN A 269 2.87 7.08 -7.35
C GLN A 269 2.96 7.68 -5.95
N VAL A 270 2.36 8.85 -5.77
CA VAL A 270 2.31 9.56 -4.50
C VAL A 270 0.96 9.33 -3.83
N SER A 271 0.95 8.95 -2.54
CA SER A 271 -0.25 8.95 -1.72
C SER A 271 -0.67 10.39 -1.44
N SER A 272 -1.95 10.67 -1.59
CA SER A 272 -2.49 12.03 -1.49
C SER A 272 -3.32 12.26 -0.23
N GLY A 273 -3.33 13.49 0.27
CA GLY A 273 -4.18 13.92 1.38
C GLY A 273 -5.58 14.33 0.91
N LEU A 274 -6.57 14.11 1.75
CA LEU A 274 -7.96 14.52 1.59
C LEU A 274 -8.26 15.64 2.59
N LYS A 275 -7.93 16.89 2.24
CA LYS A 275 -7.98 18.05 3.15
C LYS A 275 -9.36 18.28 3.76
N GLU A 276 -10.42 18.04 3.00
CA GLU A 276 -11.82 18.21 3.44
C GLU A 276 -12.18 17.23 4.56
N ALA A 277 -11.66 16.01 4.55
CA ALA A 277 -11.87 14.99 5.58
C ALA A 277 -10.74 14.94 6.61
N LYS A 278 -9.61 15.61 6.38
CA LYS A 278 -8.40 15.56 7.20
C LYS A 278 -7.85 14.13 7.35
N HIS A 279 -7.75 13.41 6.24
CA HIS A 279 -7.25 12.05 6.17
C HIS A 279 -6.41 11.84 4.91
N GLY A 280 -5.57 10.81 4.88
CA GLY A 280 -5.06 10.26 3.63
C GLY A 280 -6.20 9.69 2.80
N ILE A 281 -6.17 9.86 1.47
CA ILE A 281 -7.25 9.34 0.59
C ILE A 281 -7.39 7.83 0.79
N PHE A 282 -6.28 7.10 0.80
CA PHE A 282 -6.28 5.65 1.00
C PHE A 282 -6.83 5.27 2.38
N SER A 283 -6.30 5.86 3.46
CA SER A 283 -6.75 5.60 4.82
C SER A 283 -8.25 5.85 4.98
N TYR A 284 -8.75 6.97 4.44
CA TYR A 284 -10.18 7.30 4.49
C TYR A 284 -11.03 6.21 3.81
N TYR A 285 -10.68 5.81 2.56
CA TYR A 285 -11.48 4.83 1.85
C TYR A 285 -11.28 3.40 2.35
N VAL A 286 -10.12 3.02 2.90
CA VAL A 286 -9.98 1.77 3.66
C VAL A 286 -10.98 1.76 4.81
N MET A 287 -10.99 2.79 5.65
CA MET A 287 -11.91 2.88 6.79
C MET A 287 -13.38 2.93 6.36
N LYS A 288 -13.73 3.66 5.29
CA LYS A 288 -15.09 3.63 4.71
C LYS A 288 -15.49 2.24 4.18
N GLY A 289 -14.55 1.54 3.55
CA GLY A 289 -14.76 0.14 3.14
C GLY A 289 -15.07 -0.76 4.33
N LEU A 290 -14.30 -0.60 5.40
CA LEU A 290 -14.47 -1.32 6.68
C LEU A 290 -15.78 -0.98 7.40
N GLU A 291 -16.50 0.07 7.02
CA GLU A 291 -17.86 0.37 7.49
C GLU A 291 -18.96 -0.44 6.78
N GLY A 292 -18.59 -1.44 5.99
CA GLY A 292 -19.52 -2.24 5.19
C GLY A 292 -19.71 -1.72 3.75
N ASN A 293 -19.07 -0.59 3.38
CA ASN A 293 -19.23 -0.07 2.01
C ASN A 293 -18.49 -0.93 0.97
N ALA A 294 -17.53 -1.75 1.41
CA ALA A 294 -16.81 -2.70 0.55
C ALA A 294 -17.52 -4.06 0.42
N ASP A 295 -18.56 -4.35 1.20
CA ASP A 295 -19.39 -5.54 1.05
C ASP A 295 -20.28 -5.38 -0.20
N LEU A 296 -19.75 -5.82 -1.35
CA LEU A 296 -20.34 -5.57 -2.65
C LEU A 296 -21.52 -6.48 -2.96
N ASP A 297 -21.50 -7.72 -2.48
CA ASP A 297 -22.56 -8.71 -2.67
C ASP A 297 -23.56 -8.79 -1.52
N LYS A 298 -23.33 -8.02 -0.43
CA LYS A 298 -24.16 -7.88 0.77
C LYS A 298 -24.34 -9.18 1.58
N ASP A 299 -23.32 -10.00 1.59
CA ASP A 299 -23.29 -11.26 2.32
C ASP A 299 -22.87 -11.11 3.80
N LYS A 300 -22.59 -9.88 4.25
CA LYS A 300 -22.06 -9.49 5.57
C LYS A 300 -20.65 -10.00 5.85
N THR A 301 -19.90 -10.19 4.78
CA THR A 301 -18.45 -10.37 4.83
C THR A 301 -17.77 -9.33 3.95
N ILE A 302 -16.52 -9.06 4.22
CA ILE A 302 -15.67 -8.26 3.35
C ILE A 302 -14.44 -9.11 3.07
N THR A 303 -14.26 -9.47 1.81
CA THR A 303 -13.04 -10.12 1.33
C THR A 303 -11.95 -9.10 1.01
N ASN A 304 -10.72 -9.55 0.90
CA ASN A 304 -9.62 -8.69 0.44
C ASN A 304 -9.89 -8.11 -0.96
N GLY A 305 -10.46 -8.92 -1.86
CA GLY A 305 -10.80 -8.50 -3.22
C GLY A 305 -11.88 -7.44 -3.27
N GLU A 306 -12.91 -7.55 -2.44
CA GLU A 306 -13.97 -6.54 -2.34
C GLU A 306 -13.44 -5.24 -1.78
N LEU A 307 -12.63 -5.29 -0.72
CA LEU A 307 -11.98 -4.09 -0.20
C LEU A 307 -11.08 -3.45 -1.26
N LEU A 308 -10.26 -4.24 -1.97
CA LEU A 308 -9.43 -3.73 -3.06
C LEU A 308 -10.27 -3.08 -4.17
N ALA A 309 -11.34 -3.70 -4.61
CA ALA A 309 -12.22 -3.16 -5.64
C ALA A 309 -12.81 -1.81 -5.21
N TYR A 310 -13.30 -1.74 -3.97
CA TYR A 310 -13.86 -0.52 -3.39
C TYR A 310 -12.81 0.60 -3.28
N ILE A 311 -11.62 0.33 -2.71
CA ILE A 311 -10.60 1.36 -2.58
C ILE A 311 -10.02 1.79 -3.93
N ASN A 312 -9.84 0.88 -4.89
CA ASN A 312 -9.36 1.23 -6.22
C ASN A 312 -10.30 2.21 -6.93
N GLU A 313 -11.60 1.96 -6.90
CA GLU A 313 -12.58 2.85 -7.52
C GLU A 313 -12.56 4.25 -6.87
N ASN A 314 -12.59 4.31 -5.55
CA ASN A 314 -12.77 5.57 -4.85
C ASN A 314 -11.46 6.37 -4.70
N VAL A 315 -10.34 5.71 -4.37
CA VAL A 315 -9.03 6.36 -4.22
C VAL A 315 -8.55 6.90 -5.56
N SER A 316 -8.58 6.07 -6.62
CA SER A 316 -8.09 6.51 -7.94
C SER A 316 -8.95 7.63 -8.51
N SER A 317 -10.27 7.57 -8.31
CA SER A 317 -11.18 8.64 -8.75
C SER A 317 -10.90 9.95 -7.99
N LYS A 318 -10.71 9.88 -6.67
CA LYS A 318 -10.48 11.07 -5.85
C LYS A 318 -9.10 11.69 -6.07
N ALA A 319 -8.07 10.87 -6.24
CA ALA A 319 -6.73 11.33 -6.61
C ALA A 319 -6.74 12.04 -7.98
N LEU A 320 -7.51 11.51 -8.94
CA LEU A 320 -7.64 12.09 -10.26
C LEU A 320 -8.32 13.46 -10.23
N GLU A 321 -9.34 13.67 -9.37
CA GLU A 321 -9.94 14.99 -9.13
C GLU A 321 -8.90 16.02 -8.66
N GLN A 322 -7.83 15.56 -8.01
CA GLN A 322 -6.68 16.39 -7.58
C GLN A 322 -5.57 16.47 -8.64
N GLY A 323 -5.77 15.92 -9.85
CA GLY A 323 -4.77 15.90 -10.92
C GLY A 323 -3.64 14.89 -10.69
N ARG A 324 -3.83 13.88 -9.84
CA ARG A 324 -2.82 12.88 -9.47
C ARG A 324 -3.25 11.46 -9.82
N LYS A 325 -2.27 10.57 -10.00
CA LYS A 325 -2.49 9.14 -10.08
C LYS A 325 -2.17 8.51 -8.72
N GLN A 326 -3.13 7.77 -8.19
CA GLN A 326 -2.95 6.95 -6.98
C GLN A 326 -3.80 5.70 -7.13
N ASN A 327 -3.16 4.57 -7.35
CA ASN A 327 -3.82 3.29 -7.56
C ASN A 327 -3.39 2.32 -6.44
N PRO A 328 -4.27 2.05 -5.48
CA PRO A 328 -4.00 1.05 -4.45
C PRO A 328 -3.69 -0.32 -5.01
N GLU A 329 -2.84 -1.06 -4.31
CA GLU A 329 -2.47 -2.43 -4.67
C GLU A 329 -2.74 -3.40 -3.52
N LEU A 330 -2.99 -4.65 -3.88
CA LEU A 330 -3.09 -5.78 -2.97
C LEU A 330 -2.05 -6.83 -3.36
N LEU A 331 -1.26 -7.23 -2.38
CA LEU A 331 -0.42 -8.41 -2.45
C LEU A 331 -0.97 -9.44 -1.47
N GLY A 332 -1.39 -10.61 -1.97
CA GLY A 332 -2.01 -11.68 -1.18
C GLY A 332 -3.27 -12.25 -1.83
N ASP A 333 -3.98 -13.11 -1.09
CA ASP A 333 -5.18 -13.80 -1.57
C ASP A 333 -6.39 -12.86 -1.56
N GLU A 334 -6.95 -12.56 -2.74
CA GLU A 334 -8.15 -11.73 -2.92
C GLU A 334 -9.40 -12.38 -2.31
N ASN A 335 -9.47 -13.72 -2.24
CA ASN A 335 -10.65 -14.44 -1.74
C ASN A 335 -10.66 -14.58 -0.20
N LYS A 336 -9.56 -14.22 0.46
CA LYS A 336 -9.49 -14.30 1.91
C LYS A 336 -10.48 -13.32 2.55
N ILE A 337 -11.29 -13.84 3.48
CA ILE A 337 -12.20 -13.01 4.27
C ILE A 337 -11.39 -12.17 5.25
N LEU A 338 -11.57 -10.85 5.18
CA LEU A 338 -10.95 -9.88 6.08
C LEU A 338 -11.84 -9.65 7.31
N ILE A 339 -13.15 -9.49 7.11
CA ILE A 339 -14.12 -9.18 8.16
C ILE A 339 -15.41 -9.97 7.94
N LYS A 340 -16.02 -10.40 9.06
CA LYS A 340 -17.43 -10.84 9.16
C LYS A 340 -18.15 -9.98 10.17
N TYR A 341 -19.37 -9.51 9.87
CA TYR A 341 -20.12 -8.61 10.73
C TYR A 341 -21.63 -8.87 10.78
#